data_662d93fd1e204e4f142fa50c98af691f
#
_entry.id   662d93fd1e204e4f142fa50c98af691f
#
_cell.length_a   1.000
_cell.length_b   1.000
_cell.length_c   1.000
_cell.angle_alpha   90.00
_cell.angle_beta   90.00
_cell.angle_gamma   90.00
#
_symmetry.space_group_name_H-M   'P 1'
#
loop_
_entity.id
_entity.type
_entity.pdbx_description
1 polymer ?
#
loop_
_entity_poly.entity_id
_entity_poly.type
_entity_poly.pdbx_seq_one_letter_code
_entity_poly.pdbx_strand_id
1 'polypeptide(L)' 'MDTEEKMLQAEIEFWRYMIESRRGIVSEQATERMLNACELAERKLMKMNDGMLPVTTRQ' A
#
# COMPACT_ATOMS: atom_id res chain seq x y z
N MET A 1 -14.08 -10.41 2.26
CA MET A 1 -14.02 -10.31 2.35
C MET A 1 -13.66 -9.67 2.52
N ASP A 2 -13.45 -9.20 2.32
CA ASP A 2 -12.85 -8.80 2.60
C ASP A 2 -12.78 -7.39 2.82
N THR A 3 -13.35 -6.87 3.95
CA THR A 3 -13.32 -5.51 4.39
C THR A 3 -11.88 -5.02 4.52
N GLU A 4 -11.04 -5.85 5.08
CA GLU A 4 -9.64 -5.47 5.27
C GLU A 4 -8.94 -5.26 3.93
N GLU A 5 -9.24 -6.12 2.99
CA GLU A 5 -8.63 -5.98 1.67
C GLU A 5 -9.09 -4.69 1.00
N LYS A 6 -10.38 -4.39 1.12
CA LYS A 6 -10.89 -3.17 0.54
C LYS A 6 -10.30 -1.93 1.20
N MET A 7 -10.09 -2.02 2.50
CA MET A 7 -9.49 -0.90 3.22
C MET A 7 -8.05 -0.67 2.77
N LEU A 8 -7.33 -1.75 2.55
CA LEU A 8 -5.96 -1.61 2.07
C LEU A 8 -5.92 -1.04 0.66
N GLN A 9 -6.84 -1.48 -0.18
CA GLN A 9 -6.91 -0.93 -1.53
C GLN A 9 -7.23 0.56 -1.49
N ALA A 10 -8.16 0.94 -0.63
CA ALA A 10 -8.50 2.35 -0.50
C ALA A 10 -7.33 3.15 0.03
N GLU A 11 -6.58 2.58 0.96
CA GLU A 11 -5.42 3.25 1.51
C GLU A 11 -4.35 3.44 0.43
N ILE A 12 -4.14 2.44 -0.39
CA ILE A 12 -3.16 2.54 -1.46
C ILE A 12 -3.55 3.65 -2.42
N GLU A 13 -4.81 3.69 -2.80
CA GLU A 13 -5.29 4.71 -3.71
C GLU A 13 -5.17 6.09 -3.08
N PHE A 14 -5.47 6.18 -1.79
CA PHE A 14 -5.33 7.43 -1.08
C PHE A 14 -3.90 7.94 -1.12
N TRP A 15 -2.94 7.05 -0.84
CA TRP A 15 -1.55 7.45 -0.85
C TRP A 15 -1.09 7.85 -2.24
N ARG A 16 -1.52 7.12 -3.25
CA ARG A 16 -1.16 7.47 -4.61
C ARG A 16 -1.69 8.85 -4.98
N TYR A 17 -2.92 9.12 -4.60
CA TYR A 17 -3.50 10.43 -4.86
C TYR A 17 -2.73 11.51 -4.11
N MET A 18 -2.40 11.26 -2.86
CA MET A 18 -1.68 12.25 -2.07
C MET A 18 -0.30 12.51 -2.64
N ILE A 19 0.39 11.47 -3.05
CA ILE A 19 1.73 11.62 -3.61
C ILE A 19 1.65 12.46 -4.87
N GLU A 20 0.71 12.15 -5.75
CA GLU A 20 0.59 12.87 -6.99
C GLU A 20 0.20 14.32 -6.77
N SER A 21 -0.79 14.55 -5.93
CA SER A 21 -1.32 15.89 -5.76
C SER A 21 -0.40 16.79 -4.96
N ARG A 22 0.51 16.22 -4.18
CA ARG A 22 1.42 17.02 -3.38
C ARG A 22 2.84 17.06 -3.93
N ARG A 23 3.01 16.49 -5.10
CA ARG A 23 4.33 16.47 -5.71
C ARG A 23 4.79 17.89 -5.97
N GLY A 24 5.98 18.20 -5.48
CA GLY A 24 6.53 19.53 -5.65
C GLY A 24 6.07 20.52 -4.61
N ILE A 25 5.11 20.15 -3.76
CA ILE A 25 4.62 21.02 -2.71
C ILE A 25 5.21 20.64 -1.37
N VAL A 26 5.30 19.35 -1.11
CA VAL A 26 5.86 18.89 0.15
C VAL A 26 7.34 18.56 -0.06
N SER A 27 8.05 18.43 1.03
CA SER A 27 9.47 18.12 0.98
C SER A 27 9.70 16.71 0.46
N GLU A 28 10.92 16.44 0.03
CA GLU A 28 11.28 15.10 -0.41
C GLU A 28 11.12 14.10 0.71
N GLN A 29 11.42 14.54 1.93
CA GLN A 29 11.28 13.67 3.08
C GLN A 29 9.83 13.24 3.27
N ALA A 30 8.91 14.19 3.14
CA ALA A 30 7.50 13.89 3.29
C ALA A 30 7.03 12.98 2.17
N THR A 31 7.51 13.22 0.96
CA THR A 31 7.16 12.36 -0.16
C THR A 31 7.65 10.95 0.07
N GLU A 32 8.86 10.83 0.61
CA GLU A 32 9.42 9.52 0.88
C GLU A 32 8.59 8.77 1.91
N ARG A 33 8.12 9.49 2.93
CA ARG A 33 7.28 8.86 3.95
C ARG A 33 5.96 8.37 3.35
N MET A 34 5.40 9.15 2.45
CA MET A 34 4.17 8.74 1.80
C MET A 34 4.39 7.52 0.92
N LEU A 35 5.52 7.50 0.21
CA LEU A 35 5.86 6.34 -0.61
C LEU A 35 6.03 5.10 0.25
N ASN A 36 6.70 5.25 1.39
CA ASN A 36 6.90 4.12 2.28
C ASN A 36 5.58 3.59 2.81
N ALA A 37 4.67 4.50 3.16
CA ALA A 37 3.37 4.09 3.66
C ALA A 37 2.59 3.35 2.58
N CYS A 38 2.68 3.84 1.35
CA CYS A 38 2.00 3.20 0.24
C CYS A 38 2.56 1.81 0.01
N GLU A 39 3.88 1.70 0.01
CA GLU A 39 4.52 0.41 -0.19
C GLU A 39 4.14 -0.58 0.90
N LEU A 40 4.06 -0.09 2.12
CA LEU A 40 3.70 -0.95 3.23
C LEU A 40 2.29 -1.50 3.05
N ALA A 41 1.38 -0.64 2.63
CA ALA A 41 0.01 -1.08 2.38
C ALA A 41 -0.04 -2.08 1.24
N GLU A 42 0.75 -1.85 0.19
CA GLU A 42 0.80 -2.78 -0.93
C GLU A 42 1.34 -4.13 -0.50
N ARG A 43 2.34 -4.12 0.36
CA ARG A 43 2.90 -5.37 0.85
C ARG A 43 1.88 -6.14 1.68
N LYS A 44 1.13 -5.42 2.50
CA LYS A 44 0.12 -6.08 3.29
C LYS A 44 -0.95 -6.70 2.41
N LEU A 45 -1.35 -5.97 1.37
CA LEU A 45 -2.34 -6.49 0.46
C LEU A 45 -1.82 -7.72 -0.26
N MET A 46 -0.57 -7.65 -0.68
CA MET A 46 0.05 -8.78 -1.38
C MET A 46 0.12 -10.00 -0.47
N LYS A 47 0.44 -9.78 0.80
CA LYS A 47 0.51 -10.87 1.75
C LYS A 47 -0.84 -11.51 1.95
N MET A 48 -1.89 -10.71 1.96
CA MET A 48 -3.22 -11.26 2.12
C MET A 48 -3.56 -12.16 0.94
N ASN A 49 -3.22 -11.70 -0.26
CA ASN A 49 -3.47 -12.51 -1.45
C ASN A 49 -2.65 -13.78 -1.43
N ASP A 50 -1.38 -13.65 -1.04
CA ASP A 50 -0.51 -14.82 -0.97
C ASP A 50 -1.00 -15.79 0.08
N GLY A 51 -1.55 -15.25 1.16
CA GLY A 51 -2.03 -16.11 2.22
C GLY A 51 -3.16 -17.01 1.78
N MET A 52 -3.80 -16.68 0.70
CA MET A 52 -4.86 -17.52 0.18
C MET A 52 -4.33 -18.65 -0.67
N LEU A 53 -3.07 -18.55 -1.10
CA LEU A 53 -2.42 -19.62 -1.85
C LEU A 53 -1.94 -20.69 -0.88
N PRO A 54 -2.04 -21.89 -1.27
CA PRO A 54 -1.50 -22.92 -0.37
C PRO A 54 -0.02 -22.82 -0.35
N VAL A 55 0.56 -22.70 -0.39
CA VAL A 55 1.71 -22.57 -0.41
C VAL A 55 2.52 -22.56 -0.12
N THR A 56 2.67 -22.68 -0.26
CA THR A 56 3.32 -22.59 -0.09
C THR A 56 4.10 -22.35 0.15
N THR A 57 4.47 -22.36 0.09
CA THR A 57 5.21 -22.01 0.16
C THR A 57 6.03 -21.82 0.73
N ARG A 58 6.32 -21.96 0.82
CA ARG A 58 7.10 -21.66 1.22
C ARG A 58 7.77 -21.28 1.47
N GLN A 59 7.74 -21.36 1.42
CA GLN A 59 8.31 -20.91 1.53
C GLN A 59 8.69 -20.70 1.71
#